data_88eb642d128209437c0a6d321c25edd2
#
_entry.id   88eb642d128209437c0a6d321c25edd2
#
_cell.length_a   1.000
_cell.length_b   1.000
_cell.length_c   1.000
_cell.angle_alpha   90.00
_cell.angle_beta   90.00
_cell.angle_gamma   90.00
#
_symmetry.space_group_name_H-M   'P 1'
#
loop_
_entity.id
_entity.type
_entity.pdbx_description
1 polymer ?
#
loop_
_entity_poly.entity_id
_entity_poly.type
_entity_poly.pdbx_seq_one_letter_code
_entity_poly.pdbx_strand_id
1 'polypeptide(L)'
;MTSIENIKFAFIGMALTSGVVNAIPPQPLVRDKYCPSGYYSSGSYCIPNNNAKFAIERIGSCPSGYYSSNSYCLASSNNSKLAIPRINSCPSGYYSSGNYCLSNK
;
A
#
# COMPACT_ATOMS: atom_id res chain seq x y z
N MET A 1 34.17 -1.23 -3.68
CA MET A 1 33.87 -1.16 -3.82
C MET A 1 33.24 -1.20 -3.83
N THR A 2 33.18 -1.12 -3.62
CA THR A 2 32.50 -1.13 -3.63
C THR A 2 31.71 -1.01 -3.39
N SER A 3 31.54 -0.93 -3.18
CA SER A 3 30.74 -0.85 -3.02
C SER A 3 29.92 -0.65 -2.87
N ILE A 4 29.70 -0.64 -2.72
CA ILE A 4 28.88 -0.51 -2.61
C ILE A 4 28.20 -0.53 -2.44
N GLU A 5 28.13 -0.54 -2.28
CA GLU A 5 27.46 -0.65 -2.15
C GLU A 5 26.75 -0.63 -1.82
N ASN A 6 27.00 -0.59 -1.58
CA ASN A 6 26.29 -0.67 -1.25
C ASN A 6 25.48 -0.41 -0.90
N ILE A 7 25.41 -0.41 -0.70
CA ILE A 7 24.59 -0.29 -0.49
C ILE A 7 23.79 -0.18 -0.24
N LYS A 8 23.58 -0.19 -0.07
CA LYS A 8 22.85 -0.23 0.01
C LYS A 8 22.06 -0.31 0.29
N PHE A 9 22.17 -0.57 0.58
CA PHE A 9 21.41 -0.88 0.75
C PHE A 9 20.79 -0.72 1.21
N ALA A 10 20.99 -0.63 1.41
CA ALA A 10 20.40 -0.67 1.76
C ALA A 10 19.86 -0.49 2.22
N PHE A 11 19.87 -0.62 2.45
CA PHE A 11 19.29 -0.69 2.81
C PHE A 11 18.64 -0.61 3.11
N ILE A 12 18.72 -0.64 3.29
CA ILE A 12 18.13 -0.79 3.65
C ILE A 12 17.75 -0.88 4.21
N GLY A 13 18.03 -0.97 4.58
CA GLY A 13 17.55 -1.29 5.04
C GLY A 13 17.36 -1.30 5.72
N MET A 14 17.25 -1.41 6.08
CA MET A 14 17.06 -1.58 6.68
C MET A 14 16.69 -1.69 7.31
N ALA A 15 16.79 -1.79 7.60
CA ALA A 15 16.35 -2.11 8.16
C ALA A 15 16.09 -2.23 8.77
N LEU A 16 16.02 -2.38 9.15
CA LEU A 16 15.75 -2.66 9.70
C LEU A 16 15.49 -2.78 10.42
N THR A 17 15.56 -2.87 10.80
CA THR A 17 15.27 -3.05 11.45
C THR A 17 14.76 -3.07 12.22
N SER A 18 15.18 -3.02 12.27
CA SER A 18 14.54 -3.04 13.16
C SER A 18 13.42 -2.97 13.70
N GLY A 19 13.19 -2.50 14.19
CA GLY A 19 11.98 -2.43 14.86
C GLY A 19 10.89 -2.93 14.03
N VAL A 20 9.91 -3.40 14.60
CA VAL A 20 8.78 -3.92 13.88
C VAL A 20 7.93 -2.77 13.40
N VAL A 21 7.68 -2.75 12.13
CA VAL A 21 6.80 -1.75 11.55
C VAL A 21 5.59 -2.47 10.99
N ASN A 22 4.44 -2.13 11.53
CA ASN A 22 3.18 -2.71 11.07
C ASN A 22 2.54 -1.88 9.97
N ALA A 23 2.94 -0.63 9.85
CA ALA A 23 2.37 0.24 8.86
C ALA A 23 2.86 -0.14 7.47
N ILE A 24 1.95 -0.12 6.51
CA ILE A 24 2.27 -0.36 5.11
C ILE A 24 2.63 0.98 4.51
N PRO A 25 3.83 1.13 3.93
CA PRO A 25 4.22 2.40 3.36
C PRO A 25 3.35 2.76 2.16
N PRO A 26 2.83 3.98 2.13
CA PRO A 26 2.05 4.40 0.98
C PRO A 26 2.93 4.57 -0.25
N GLN A 27 2.33 4.35 -1.42
CA GLN A 27 3.04 4.40 -2.69
C GLN A 27 2.31 5.33 -3.63
N PRO A 28 3.00 5.90 -4.62
CA PRO A 28 2.31 6.63 -5.67
C PRO A 28 1.32 5.75 -6.41
N LEU A 29 0.21 6.36 -6.79
CA LEU A 29 -0.88 5.67 -7.49
C LEU A 29 -1.12 6.37 -8.81
N VAL A 30 -1.57 5.60 -9.80
CA VAL A 30 -2.07 6.20 -11.03
C VAL A 30 -3.34 6.97 -10.69
N ARG A 31 -3.40 8.22 -11.13
CA ARG A 31 -4.55 9.08 -10.84
C ARG A 31 -5.71 8.76 -11.78
N ASP A 32 -6.86 8.50 -11.21
CA ASP A 32 -8.09 8.38 -11.98
C ASP A 32 -8.62 9.80 -12.24
N LYS A 33 -9.59 10.25 -11.48
CA LYS A 33 -10.03 11.64 -11.55
C LYS A 33 -9.46 12.44 -10.41
N TYR A 34 -9.61 11.91 -9.23
CA TYR A 34 -9.21 12.58 -8.00
C TYR A 34 -8.35 11.62 -7.21
N CYS A 35 -7.53 12.18 -6.36
CA CYS A 35 -6.67 11.40 -5.50
C CYS A 35 -7.40 11.03 -4.22
N PRO A 36 -7.00 9.95 -3.57
CA PRO A 36 -7.58 9.63 -2.27
C PRO A 36 -7.13 10.61 -1.21
N SER A 37 -7.81 10.60 -0.08
CA SER A 37 -7.47 11.47 1.04
C SER A 37 -6.02 11.22 1.45
N GLY A 38 -5.27 12.32 1.68
CA GLY A 38 -3.88 12.22 2.06
C GLY A 38 -2.90 12.18 0.91
N TYR A 39 -3.40 12.23 -0.33
CA TYR A 39 -2.56 12.22 -1.52
C TYR A 39 -2.84 13.49 -2.32
N TYR A 40 -1.85 13.93 -3.07
CA TYR A 40 -2.02 15.08 -3.96
C TYR A 40 -1.70 14.67 -5.40
N SER A 41 -2.31 15.37 -6.35
CA SER A 41 -2.12 15.04 -7.75
C SER A 41 -0.81 15.64 -8.27
N SER A 42 -0.13 14.88 -9.08
CA SER A 42 1.10 15.30 -9.73
C SER A 42 1.14 14.62 -11.09
N GLY A 43 0.76 15.36 -12.12
CA GLY A 43 0.64 14.79 -13.45
C GLY A 43 -0.41 13.70 -13.48
N SER A 44 -0.02 12.53 -13.90
CA SER A 44 -0.93 11.39 -14.01
C SER A 44 -0.95 10.54 -12.74
N TYR A 45 -0.40 11.03 -11.64
CA TYR A 45 -0.25 10.23 -10.42
C TYR A 45 -0.78 10.95 -9.22
N CYS A 46 -1.06 10.17 -8.19
CA CYS A 46 -1.36 10.65 -6.85
C CYS A 46 -0.18 10.31 -5.98
N ILE A 47 0.36 11.32 -5.30
CA ILE A 47 1.57 11.19 -4.51
C ILE A 47 1.19 11.29 -3.04
N PRO A 48 1.66 10.37 -2.18
CA PRO A 48 1.29 10.42 -0.78
C PRO A 48 1.93 11.59 -0.05
N ASN A 49 1.14 12.21 0.81
CA ASN A 49 1.65 13.20 1.77
C ASN A 49 2.35 12.47 2.91
N ASN A 50 2.92 13.24 3.83
CA ASN A 50 3.70 12.66 4.93
C ASN A 50 2.88 11.73 5.82
N ASN A 51 1.60 12.03 5.99
CA ASN A 51 0.74 11.26 6.88
C ASN A 51 -0.24 10.37 6.13
N ALA A 52 0.00 10.14 4.85
CA ALA A 52 -0.90 9.35 4.03
C ALA A 52 -0.94 7.91 4.51
N LYS A 53 -2.13 7.31 4.41
CA LYS A 53 -2.30 5.88 4.65
C LYS A 53 -2.13 5.14 3.33
N PHE A 54 -1.82 3.86 3.42
CA PHE A 54 -1.71 3.02 2.24
C PHE A 54 -3.04 3.00 1.49
N ALA A 55 -2.98 3.09 0.16
CA ALA A 55 -4.17 3.12 -0.68
C ALA A 55 -3.97 2.23 -1.88
N ILE A 56 -5.07 1.66 -2.35
CA ILE A 56 -5.08 0.82 -3.55
C ILE A 56 -6.29 1.21 -4.39
N GLU A 57 -6.27 0.79 -5.62
CA GLU A 57 -7.38 1.02 -6.52
C GLU A 57 -8.63 0.31 -6.01
N ARG A 58 -9.78 0.99 -6.11
CA ARG A 58 -11.03 0.41 -5.66
C ARG A 58 -11.66 -0.42 -6.78
N ILE A 59 -11.91 -1.67 -6.47
CA ILE A 59 -12.57 -2.61 -7.37
C ILE A 59 -13.82 -3.08 -6.65
N GLY A 60 -14.94 -2.42 -6.93
CA GLY A 60 -16.16 -2.70 -6.19
C GLY A 60 -16.10 -2.16 -4.79
N SER A 61 -16.26 -3.02 -3.81
CA SER A 61 -16.21 -2.66 -2.40
C SER A 61 -14.79 -2.81 -1.88
N CYS A 62 -14.44 -2.02 -0.89
CA CYS A 62 -13.12 -2.10 -0.28
C CYS A 62 -13.03 -3.32 0.64
N PRO A 63 -11.83 -3.88 0.80
CA PRO A 63 -11.66 -5.03 1.68
C PRO A 63 -11.72 -4.61 3.14
N SER A 64 -11.75 -5.61 4.01
CA SER A 64 -11.77 -5.40 5.45
C SER A 64 -10.56 -4.56 5.86
N GLY A 65 -10.78 -3.57 6.72
CA GLY A 65 -9.73 -2.69 7.18
C GLY A 65 -9.46 -1.50 6.27
N TYR A 66 -10.27 -1.33 5.23
CA TYR A 66 -10.15 -0.24 4.27
C TYR A 66 -11.50 0.44 4.10
N TYR A 67 -11.46 1.68 3.67
CA TYR A 67 -12.68 2.41 3.34
C TYR A 67 -12.48 3.14 2.01
N SER A 68 -13.58 3.43 1.34
CA SER A 68 -13.51 4.06 0.02
C SER A 68 -13.19 5.54 0.13
N SER A 69 -12.34 6.00 -0.77
CA SER A 69 -11.97 7.40 -0.89
C SER A 69 -11.81 7.67 -2.38
N ASN A 70 -12.84 8.27 -2.97
CA ASN A 70 -12.91 8.46 -4.41
C ASN A 70 -12.82 7.10 -5.12
N SER A 71 -11.93 6.94 -6.07
CA SER A 71 -11.78 5.70 -6.81
C SER A 71 -10.81 4.72 -6.14
N TYR A 72 -10.55 4.89 -4.87
CA TYR A 72 -9.53 4.12 -4.17
C TYR A 72 -10.06 3.58 -2.86
N CYS A 73 -9.34 2.60 -2.34
CA CYS A 73 -9.56 2.10 -0.99
C CYS A 73 -8.38 2.51 -0.15
N LEU A 74 -8.66 3.15 0.97
CA LEU A 74 -7.66 3.73 1.85
C LEU A 74 -7.64 2.94 3.15
N ALA A 75 -6.44 2.58 3.60
CA ALA A 75 -6.31 1.84 4.84
C ALA A 75 -6.88 2.65 5.99
N SER A 76 -7.67 2.00 6.85
CA SER A 76 -8.34 2.67 7.97
C SER A 76 -7.37 2.99 9.08
N SER A 77 -6.29 2.25 9.19
CA SER A 77 -5.30 2.48 10.24
C SER A 77 -3.96 1.95 9.78
N ASN A 78 -2.94 2.21 10.58
CA ASN A 78 -1.60 1.69 10.28
C ASN A 78 -1.50 0.18 10.50
N ASN A 79 -2.53 -0.41 11.10
CA ASN A 79 -2.56 -1.85 11.34
C ASN A 79 -3.36 -2.61 10.29
N SER A 80 -3.87 -1.93 9.28
CA SER A 80 -4.58 -2.60 8.21
C SER A 80 -3.63 -3.55 7.49
N LYS A 81 -4.16 -4.70 7.09
CA LYS A 81 -3.36 -5.70 6.40
C LYS A 81 -3.13 -5.25 4.97
N LEU A 82 -2.01 -5.67 4.41
CA LEU A 82 -1.72 -5.38 3.00
C LEU A 82 -2.79 -6.03 2.14
N ALA A 83 -3.32 -5.26 1.21
CA ALA A 83 -4.35 -5.74 0.29
C ALA A 83 -3.82 -5.62 -1.14
N ILE A 84 -4.09 -6.66 -1.92
CA ILE A 84 -3.77 -6.66 -3.35
C ILE A 84 -5.01 -7.10 -4.10
N PRO A 85 -5.14 -6.72 -5.38
CA PRO A 85 -6.29 -7.19 -6.16
C PRO A 85 -6.27 -8.71 -6.28
N ARG A 86 -7.46 -9.31 -6.21
CA ARG A 86 -7.59 -10.74 -6.35
C ARG A 86 -7.78 -11.10 -7.82
N ILE A 87 -6.91 -11.96 -8.30
CA ILE A 87 -7.01 -12.49 -9.67
C ILE A 87 -7.15 -13.99 -9.52
N ASN A 88 -8.37 -14.48 -9.67
CA ASN A 88 -8.71 -15.88 -9.44
C ASN A 88 -8.60 -16.22 -7.96
N SER A 89 -7.52 -16.83 -7.53
CA SER A 89 -7.34 -17.19 -6.14
C SER A 89 -6.20 -16.38 -5.54
N CYS A 90 -6.15 -16.32 -4.22
CA CYS A 90 -5.11 -15.58 -3.54
C CYS A 90 -3.84 -16.39 -3.43
N PRO A 91 -2.68 -15.72 -3.48
CA PRO A 91 -1.41 -16.44 -3.32
C PRO A 91 -1.23 -16.93 -1.89
N SER A 92 -0.25 -17.77 -1.70
CA SER A 92 0.11 -18.29 -0.39
C SER A 92 0.43 -17.12 0.54
N GLY A 93 -0.07 -17.19 1.77
CA GLY A 93 0.12 -16.13 2.74
C GLY A 93 -0.94 -15.05 2.71
N TYR A 94 -1.94 -15.21 1.85
CA TYR A 94 -3.05 -14.28 1.72
C TYR A 94 -4.37 -15.03 1.77
N TYR A 95 -5.43 -14.30 2.12
CA TYR A 95 -6.77 -14.86 2.08
C TYR A 95 -7.70 -13.90 1.34
N SER A 96 -8.76 -14.43 0.78
CA SER A 96 -9.66 -13.63 -0.05
C SER A 96 -10.56 -12.76 0.82
N SER A 97 -10.80 -11.55 0.34
CA SER A 97 -11.71 -10.58 0.96
C SER A 97 -12.34 -9.81 -0.19
N GLY A 98 -13.50 -10.29 -0.65
CA GLY A 98 -14.16 -9.68 -1.80
C GLY A 98 -13.30 -9.78 -3.04
N ASN A 99 -13.03 -8.65 -3.64
CA ASN A 99 -12.22 -8.59 -4.85
C ASN A 99 -10.72 -8.44 -4.56
N TYR A 100 -10.34 -8.71 -3.33
CA TYR A 100 -8.95 -8.50 -2.88
C TYR A 100 -8.45 -9.72 -2.14
N CYS A 101 -7.13 -9.74 -2.00
CA CYS A 101 -6.44 -10.70 -1.13
C CYS A 101 -5.78 -9.90 -0.03
N LEU A 102 -6.00 -10.30 1.21
CA LEU A 102 -5.39 -9.65 2.37
C LEU A 102 -4.28 -10.54 2.91
N SER A 103 -3.19 -9.90 3.31
CA SER A 103 -2.08 -10.61 3.91
C SER A 103 -2.50 -11.25 5.22
N ASN A 104 -1.98 -12.46 5.48
CA ASN A 104 -2.23 -13.15 6.75
C ASN A 104 -1.45 -12.54 7.91
N LYS A 105 -0.48 -11.70 7.62
CA LYS A 105 0.37 -11.13 8.67
C LYS A 105 -0.12 -9.82 9.22
#